data_9216e4e64e4c43a8e6c9ca4f316e1164
#
_entry.id   9216e4e64e4c43a8e6c9ca4f316e1164
#
_cell.length_a   1.000
_cell.length_b   1.000
_cell.length_c   1.000
_cell.angle_alpha   90.00
_cell.angle_beta   90.00
_cell.angle_gamma   90.00
#
_symmetry.space_group_name_H-M   'P 1'
#
loop_
_entity.id
_entity.type
_entity.pdbx_description
1 polymer ?
#
loop_
_entity_poly.entity_id
_entity_poly.type
_entity_poly.pdbx_seq_one_letter_code
_entity_poly.pdbx_strand_id
1 'polypeptide(L)'
;MTHLLRPAFMLLAALTVITGTIYPLAVTGVAQLLFAHAANGSVIVKDGKPLGSELIGQAFTDPKYFWPRPSATAPFPDNPSSSGASNLGPTTPALTDAVKQRVDALRAADPGNAAPVPVDLVTASASGVDPHISPGAARYQLARVARTRGLSETEVAKLVSQATEGRQFGVLGEPRVNVLELNLLLDGKW
;
A
#
# COMPACT_ATOMS: atom_id res chain seq x y z
N MET A 1 -10.04 2.24 -54.54
CA MET A 1 -9.49 1.90 -53.18
C MET A 1 -8.40 2.90 -52.71
N THR A 2 -7.57 3.39 -53.60
CA THR A 2 -6.45 4.33 -53.20
C THR A 2 -6.90 5.66 -52.61
N HIS A 3 -8.10 6.17 -52.94
CA HIS A 3 -8.65 7.41 -52.37
C HIS A 3 -9.07 7.31 -50.91
N LEU A 4 -9.22 6.10 -50.35
CA LEU A 4 -9.49 5.88 -48.93
C LEU A 4 -8.22 5.79 -48.09
N LEU A 5 -7.07 5.44 -48.69
CA LEU A 5 -5.81 5.27 -47.96
C LEU A 5 -5.28 6.61 -47.43
N ARG A 6 -5.36 7.67 -48.25
CA ARG A 6 -4.89 8.99 -47.83
C ARG A 6 -5.60 9.53 -46.58
N PRO A 7 -6.94 9.60 -46.51
CA PRO A 7 -7.65 10.03 -45.31
C PRO A 7 -7.43 9.07 -44.13
N ALA A 8 -7.30 7.76 -44.34
CA ALA A 8 -6.99 6.81 -43.28
C ALA A 8 -5.64 7.06 -42.65
N PHE A 9 -4.57 7.25 -43.45
CA PHE A 9 -3.25 7.60 -42.94
C PHE A 9 -3.20 8.97 -42.26
N MET A 10 -3.88 9.97 -42.82
CA MET A 10 -3.92 11.29 -42.20
C MET A 10 -4.67 11.26 -40.86
N LEU A 11 -5.79 10.54 -40.78
CA LEU A 11 -6.54 10.39 -39.54
C LEU A 11 -5.72 9.62 -38.49
N LEU A 12 -5.09 8.52 -38.88
CA LEU A 12 -4.20 7.75 -38.02
C LEU A 12 -3.06 8.63 -37.47
N ALA A 13 -2.36 9.36 -38.37
CA ALA A 13 -1.28 10.24 -37.97
C ALA A 13 -1.76 11.38 -37.03
N ALA A 14 -2.87 12.02 -37.34
CA ALA A 14 -3.45 13.07 -36.51
C ALA A 14 -3.84 12.55 -35.12
N LEU A 15 -4.55 11.42 -35.05
CA LEU A 15 -4.92 10.79 -33.77
C LEU A 15 -3.69 10.34 -33.00
N THR A 16 -2.69 9.77 -33.65
CA THR A 16 -1.44 9.37 -32.99
C THR A 16 -0.73 10.58 -32.36
N VAL A 17 -0.64 11.71 -33.07
CA VAL A 17 -0.05 12.93 -32.53
C VAL A 17 -0.87 13.49 -31.37
N ILE A 18 -2.21 13.54 -31.50
CA ILE A 18 -3.07 14.07 -30.45
C ILE A 18 -3.01 13.17 -29.20
N THR A 19 -3.21 11.87 -29.34
CA THR A 19 -3.32 10.96 -28.19
C THR A 19 -1.98 10.47 -27.65
N GLY A 20 -0.96 10.38 -28.52
CA GLY A 20 0.38 9.89 -28.14
C GLY A 20 1.38 10.98 -27.76
N THR A 21 1.10 12.25 -28.11
CA THR A 21 2.03 13.34 -27.84
C THR A 21 1.38 14.51 -27.11
N ILE A 22 0.38 15.15 -27.75
CA ILE A 22 -0.22 16.39 -27.20
C ILE A 22 -0.92 16.10 -25.87
N TYR A 23 -1.81 15.12 -25.84
CA TYR A 23 -2.58 14.79 -24.65
C TYR A 23 -1.67 14.35 -23.46
N PRO A 24 -0.75 13.38 -23.60
CA PRO A 24 0.14 12.99 -22.50
C PRO A 24 1.00 14.13 -21.97
N LEU A 25 1.57 14.96 -22.85
CA LEU A 25 2.37 16.11 -22.44
C LEU A 25 1.53 17.18 -21.71
N ALA A 26 0.33 17.46 -22.20
CA ALA A 26 -0.59 18.39 -21.54
C ALA A 26 -1.00 17.90 -20.15
N VAL A 27 -1.37 16.62 -20.00
CA VAL A 27 -1.72 16.01 -18.72
C VAL A 27 -0.52 16.03 -17.77
N THR A 28 0.67 15.65 -18.25
CA THR A 28 1.90 15.69 -17.44
C THR A 28 2.20 17.11 -16.97
N GLY A 29 2.10 18.11 -17.87
CA GLY A 29 2.32 19.51 -17.48
C GLY A 29 1.35 20.00 -16.41
N VAL A 30 0.07 19.72 -16.57
CA VAL A 30 -0.96 20.06 -15.57
C VAL A 30 -0.71 19.32 -14.25
N ALA A 31 -0.40 18.03 -14.30
CA ALA A 31 -0.14 17.22 -13.10
C ALA A 31 1.09 17.74 -12.34
N GLN A 32 2.18 18.08 -13.05
CA GLN A 32 3.38 18.64 -12.42
C GLN A 32 3.16 20.03 -11.81
N LEU A 33 2.28 20.85 -12.41
CA LEU A 33 1.98 22.18 -11.89
C LEU A 33 1.05 22.16 -10.67
N LEU A 34 0.02 21.29 -10.69
CA LEU A 34 -1.03 21.29 -9.66
C LEU A 34 -0.81 20.20 -8.58
N PHE A 35 -0.15 19.10 -8.91
CA PHE A 35 -0.03 17.91 -8.07
C PHE A 35 1.39 17.32 -8.11
N ALA A 36 2.42 18.17 -8.02
CA ALA A 36 3.82 17.76 -8.20
C ALA A 36 4.22 16.56 -7.31
N HIS A 37 3.82 16.53 -6.04
CA HIS A 37 4.11 15.41 -5.13
C HIS A 37 3.53 14.09 -5.65
N ALA A 38 2.23 14.05 -5.95
CA ALA A 38 1.56 12.87 -6.49
C ALA A 38 2.09 12.47 -7.88
N ALA A 39 2.34 13.44 -8.75
CA ALA A 39 2.88 13.21 -10.09
C ALA A 39 4.30 12.61 -10.09
N ASN A 40 5.06 12.81 -9.01
CA ASN A 40 6.38 12.24 -8.81
C ASN A 40 6.37 10.98 -7.90
N GLY A 41 5.20 10.36 -7.70
CA GLY A 41 5.06 9.08 -7.02
C GLY A 41 4.95 9.14 -5.50
N SER A 42 4.56 10.29 -4.93
CA SER A 42 4.34 10.48 -3.48
C SER A 42 5.50 9.96 -2.63
N VAL A 43 6.72 10.29 -3.04
CA VAL A 43 7.94 9.83 -2.37
C VAL A 43 8.17 10.61 -1.09
N ILE A 44 8.30 9.89 0.02
CA ILE A 44 8.65 10.43 1.33
C ILE A 44 10.16 10.61 1.37
N VAL A 45 10.63 11.84 1.59
CA VAL A 45 12.06 12.17 1.68
C VAL A 45 12.35 12.82 3.02
N LYS A 46 13.35 12.33 3.74
CA LYS A 46 13.85 12.96 4.98
C LYS A 46 15.38 13.09 4.91
N ASP A 47 15.89 14.26 5.25
CA ASP A 47 17.33 14.59 5.21
C ASP A 47 17.97 14.27 3.84
N GLY A 48 17.23 14.52 2.75
CA GLY A 48 17.66 14.27 1.37
C GLY A 48 17.67 12.78 0.96
N LYS A 49 17.21 11.86 1.83
CA LYS A 49 17.15 10.43 1.55
C LYS A 49 15.70 9.98 1.34
N PRO A 50 15.39 9.28 0.24
CA PRO A 50 14.08 8.69 0.06
C PRO A 50 13.88 7.54 1.06
N LEU A 51 12.75 7.56 1.77
CA LEU A 51 12.36 6.52 2.73
C LEU A 51 11.38 5.52 2.13
N GLY A 52 10.59 5.93 1.14
CA GLY A 52 9.60 5.11 0.47
C GLY A 52 8.57 5.96 -0.25
N SER A 53 7.51 5.33 -0.73
CA SER A 53 6.34 6.01 -1.30
C SER A 53 5.11 5.75 -0.43
N GLU A 54 4.28 6.75 -0.23
CA GLU A 54 2.97 6.62 0.45
C GLU A 54 2.06 5.60 -0.23
N LEU A 55 2.30 5.34 -1.53
CA LEU A 55 1.45 4.50 -2.38
C LEU A 55 1.90 3.04 -2.45
N ILE A 56 3.09 2.70 -1.90
CA ILE A 56 3.69 1.37 -2.04
C ILE A 56 4.00 0.80 -0.67
N GLY A 57 3.48 -0.39 -0.40
CA GLY A 57 3.78 -1.15 0.80
C GLY A 57 5.27 -1.46 0.94
N GLN A 58 5.70 -1.65 2.17
CA GLN A 58 7.04 -2.09 2.52
C GLN A 58 6.97 -3.24 3.52
N ALA A 59 7.83 -4.23 3.35
CA ALA A 59 7.91 -5.37 4.25
C ALA A 59 8.53 -4.97 5.59
N PHE A 60 7.73 -4.97 6.64
CA PHE A 60 8.17 -4.82 8.04
C PHE A 60 7.99 -6.15 8.75
N THR A 61 9.06 -6.71 9.32
CA THR A 61 9.06 -7.99 10.03
C THR A 61 9.54 -7.89 11.48
N ASP A 62 10.19 -6.77 11.86
CA ASP A 62 10.63 -6.53 13.23
C ASP A 62 9.41 -6.29 14.15
N PRO A 63 9.30 -6.94 15.31
CA PRO A 63 8.17 -6.77 16.24
C PRO A 63 7.94 -5.36 16.75
N LYS A 64 8.93 -4.46 16.68
CA LYS A 64 8.78 -3.04 17.07
C LYS A 64 7.99 -2.20 16.07
N TYR A 65 7.67 -2.74 14.87
CA TYR A 65 6.90 -2.08 13.83
C TYR A 65 5.51 -2.69 13.65
N PHE A 66 4.60 -1.92 13.09
CA PHE A 66 3.36 -2.45 12.52
C PHE A 66 3.69 -3.23 11.25
N TRP A 67 3.15 -4.42 11.16
CA TRP A 67 3.31 -5.28 10.00
C TRP A 67 2.23 -4.98 8.97
N PRO A 68 2.58 -4.94 7.68
CA PRO A 68 1.65 -4.69 6.58
C PRO A 68 0.79 -5.91 6.27
N ARG A 69 -0.07 -5.78 5.28
CA ARG A 69 -0.70 -6.92 4.62
C ARG A 69 0.35 -7.79 3.94
N PRO A 70 0.10 -9.11 3.84
CA PRO A 70 0.95 -9.98 3.04
C PRO A 70 0.96 -9.57 1.57
N SER A 71 2.13 -9.52 0.96
CA SER A 71 2.31 -9.29 -0.47
C SER A 71 2.35 -10.61 -1.23
N ALA A 72 1.73 -10.65 -2.42
CA ALA A 72 1.77 -11.80 -3.33
C ALA A 72 2.82 -11.64 -4.45
N THR A 73 3.57 -10.53 -4.47
CA THR A 73 4.57 -10.27 -5.52
C THR A 73 5.83 -11.12 -5.35
N ALA A 74 6.54 -11.32 -6.45
CA ALA A 74 7.79 -12.06 -6.50
C ALA A 74 8.82 -11.24 -7.33
N PRO A 75 10.13 -11.42 -7.11
CA PRO A 75 10.82 -12.32 -6.16
C PRO A 75 10.88 -11.79 -4.72
N PHE A 76 10.41 -10.59 -4.46
CA PHE A 76 10.35 -9.97 -3.12
C PHE A 76 8.97 -9.33 -2.87
N PRO A 77 8.58 -9.16 -1.59
CA PRO A 77 7.32 -8.49 -1.23
C PRO A 77 7.26 -7.05 -1.74
N ASP A 78 6.05 -6.59 -2.04
CA ASP A 78 5.75 -5.20 -2.45
C ASP A 78 6.56 -4.72 -3.68
N ASN A 79 6.79 -5.65 -4.63
CA ASN A 79 7.50 -5.36 -5.87
C ASN A 79 6.57 -4.67 -6.89
N PRO A 80 6.70 -3.36 -7.13
CA PRO A 80 5.82 -2.64 -8.06
C PRO A 80 6.03 -3.03 -9.53
N SER A 81 7.18 -3.64 -9.86
CA SER A 81 7.45 -4.13 -11.22
C SER A 81 6.73 -5.45 -11.53
N SER A 82 6.16 -6.10 -10.53
CA SER A 82 5.48 -7.41 -10.67
C SER A 82 4.19 -7.48 -9.84
N SER A 83 3.41 -6.38 -9.85
CA SER A 83 2.13 -6.33 -9.15
C SER A 83 1.19 -7.44 -9.64
N GLY A 84 0.59 -8.17 -8.70
CA GLY A 84 -0.30 -9.28 -9.01
C GLY A 84 -0.89 -9.94 -7.78
N ALA A 85 -2.02 -10.63 -7.98
CA ALA A 85 -2.72 -11.38 -6.95
C ALA A 85 -2.22 -12.84 -6.87
N SER A 86 -2.44 -13.47 -5.71
CA SER A 86 -2.14 -14.90 -5.53
C SER A 86 -3.06 -15.82 -6.35
N ASN A 87 -4.26 -15.35 -6.71
CA ASN A 87 -5.31 -16.07 -7.44
C ASN A 87 -5.70 -17.43 -6.82
N LEU A 88 -5.52 -17.58 -5.50
CA LEU A 88 -5.86 -18.80 -4.78
C LEU A 88 -7.37 -18.83 -4.48
N GLY A 89 -8.00 -19.96 -4.80
CA GLY A 89 -9.41 -20.19 -4.48
C GLY A 89 -9.63 -20.49 -2.98
N PRO A 90 -10.84 -20.27 -2.45
CA PRO A 90 -11.13 -20.41 -1.01
C PRO A 90 -10.96 -21.84 -0.47
N THR A 91 -11.03 -22.85 -1.33
CA THR A 91 -10.86 -24.26 -0.97
C THR A 91 -9.46 -24.81 -1.24
N THR A 92 -8.54 -23.97 -1.73
CA THR A 92 -7.19 -24.40 -2.09
C THR A 92 -6.35 -24.61 -0.81
N PRO A 93 -5.74 -25.80 -0.61
CA PRO A 93 -4.88 -26.05 0.54
C PRO A 93 -3.77 -25.02 0.72
N ALA A 94 -3.16 -24.57 -0.39
CA ALA A 94 -2.11 -23.54 -0.37
C ALA A 94 -2.57 -22.22 0.30
N LEU A 95 -3.84 -21.81 0.14
CA LEU A 95 -4.38 -20.64 0.85
C LEU A 95 -4.48 -20.90 2.35
N THR A 96 -5.03 -22.05 2.73
CA THR A 96 -5.20 -22.44 4.14
C THR A 96 -3.85 -22.51 4.86
N ASP A 97 -2.85 -23.13 4.21
CA ASP A 97 -1.49 -23.25 4.75
C ASP A 97 -0.82 -21.87 4.90
N ALA A 98 -0.95 -21.01 3.89
CA ALA A 98 -0.42 -19.65 3.96
C ALA A 98 -1.07 -18.82 5.07
N VAL A 99 -2.40 -18.90 5.23
CA VAL A 99 -3.13 -18.22 6.32
C VAL A 99 -2.66 -18.75 7.67
N LYS A 100 -2.53 -20.07 7.82
CA LYS A 100 -2.07 -20.69 9.07
C LYS A 100 -0.66 -20.22 9.45
N GLN A 101 0.29 -20.23 8.49
CA GLN A 101 1.65 -19.74 8.73
C GLN A 101 1.68 -18.29 9.20
N ARG A 102 0.84 -17.42 8.61
CA ARG A 102 0.75 -15.99 9.00
C ARG A 102 0.12 -15.81 10.37
N VAL A 103 -0.92 -16.58 10.70
CA VAL A 103 -1.52 -16.61 12.05
C VAL A 103 -0.48 -17.04 13.08
N ASP A 104 0.27 -18.11 12.80
CA ASP A 104 1.29 -18.64 13.71
C ASP A 104 2.41 -17.61 13.93
N ALA A 105 2.85 -16.91 12.86
CA ALA A 105 3.85 -15.84 12.96
C ALA A 105 3.36 -14.65 13.82
N LEU A 106 2.11 -14.20 13.63
CA LEU A 106 1.51 -13.12 14.43
C LEU A 106 1.40 -13.49 15.90
N ARG A 107 0.98 -14.73 16.19
CA ARG A 107 0.88 -15.25 17.57
C ARG A 107 2.25 -15.44 18.22
N ALA A 108 3.25 -15.88 17.47
CA ALA A 108 4.63 -16.00 17.97
C ALA A 108 5.24 -14.63 18.30
N ALA A 109 4.90 -13.59 17.55
CA ALA A 109 5.36 -12.22 17.83
C ALA A 109 4.64 -11.57 19.02
N ASP A 110 3.45 -12.04 19.38
CA ASP A 110 2.63 -11.53 20.50
C ASP A 110 1.90 -12.68 21.24
N PRO A 111 2.60 -13.54 21.99
CA PRO A 111 2.03 -14.74 22.62
C PRO A 111 0.90 -14.47 23.61
N GLY A 112 0.85 -13.25 24.18
CA GLY A 112 -0.21 -12.85 25.13
C GLY A 112 -1.51 -12.37 24.46
N ASN A 113 -1.54 -12.23 23.15
CA ASN A 113 -2.69 -11.70 22.43
C ASN A 113 -3.66 -12.82 22.03
N ALA A 114 -4.76 -12.92 22.77
CA ALA A 114 -5.84 -13.90 22.51
C ALA A 114 -6.92 -13.38 21.55
N ALA A 115 -6.81 -12.14 21.05
CA ALA A 115 -7.80 -11.57 20.14
C ALA A 115 -7.83 -12.32 18.80
N PRO A 116 -8.99 -12.35 18.10
CA PRO A 116 -9.05 -12.90 16.76
C PRO A 116 -8.15 -12.11 15.80
N VAL A 117 -7.39 -12.83 14.98
CA VAL A 117 -6.50 -12.21 14.00
C VAL A 117 -7.32 -11.56 12.89
N PRO A 118 -7.12 -10.26 12.61
CA PRO A 118 -7.78 -9.59 11.49
C PRO A 118 -7.44 -10.22 10.14
N VAL A 119 -8.45 -10.32 9.26
CA VAL A 119 -8.34 -11.03 7.98
C VAL A 119 -7.29 -10.41 7.04
N ASP A 120 -7.14 -9.10 7.07
CA ASP A 120 -6.19 -8.37 6.24
C ASP A 120 -4.71 -8.61 6.63
N LEU A 121 -4.42 -9.06 7.85
CA LEU A 121 -3.08 -9.47 8.26
C LEU A 121 -2.70 -10.89 7.76
N VAL A 122 -3.67 -11.66 7.28
CA VAL A 122 -3.43 -13.05 6.86
C VAL A 122 -3.80 -13.34 5.41
N THR A 123 -4.48 -12.42 4.73
CA THR A 123 -4.81 -12.51 3.31
C THR A 123 -4.01 -11.52 2.48
N ALA A 124 -3.42 -12.00 1.39
CA ALA A 124 -2.63 -11.15 0.50
C ALA A 124 -3.50 -10.12 -0.22
N SER A 125 -2.94 -8.92 -0.43
CA SER A 125 -3.56 -7.90 -1.28
C SER A 125 -3.60 -8.36 -2.74
N ALA A 126 -4.65 -8.01 -3.47
CA ALA A 126 -4.76 -8.26 -4.90
C ALA A 126 -3.78 -7.42 -5.73
N SER A 127 -3.36 -6.25 -5.25
CA SER A 127 -2.33 -5.44 -5.90
C SER A 127 -0.91 -5.95 -5.61
N GLY A 128 -0.70 -6.57 -4.46
CA GLY A 128 0.61 -7.00 -3.97
C GLY A 128 1.53 -5.86 -3.52
N VAL A 129 1.09 -4.59 -3.59
CA VAL A 129 1.88 -3.40 -3.21
C VAL A 129 1.09 -2.46 -2.29
N ASP A 130 0.01 -2.93 -1.68
CA ASP A 130 -0.91 -2.17 -0.84
C ASP A 130 -0.22 -1.69 0.45
N PRO A 131 -0.11 -0.37 0.70
CA PRO A 131 0.54 0.17 1.89
C PRO A 131 -0.37 0.17 3.14
N HIS A 132 -1.62 -0.25 3.02
CA HIS A 132 -2.63 -0.03 4.05
C HIS A 132 -3.00 -1.31 4.81
N ILE A 133 -3.36 -1.10 6.07
CA ILE A 133 -4.07 -2.08 6.92
C ILE A 133 -5.35 -1.46 7.45
N SER A 134 -6.28 -2.30 7.90
CA SER A 134 -7.48 -1.81 8.57
C SER A 134 -7.16 -1.22 9.96
N PRO A 135 -7.98 -0.29 10.48
CA PRO A 135 -7.87 0.15 11.87
C PRO A 135 -7.99 -1.01 12.87
N GLY A 136 -8.69 -2.09 12.51
CA GLY A 136 -8.76 -3.33 13.29
C GLY A 136 -7.40 -4.03 13.37
N ALA A 137 -6.70 -4.14 12.24
CA ALA A 137 -5.36 -4.72 12.17
C ALA A 137 -4.32 -3.88 12.92
N ALA A 138 -4.43 -2.55 12.86
CA ALA A 138 -3.58 -1.68 13.65
C ALA A 138 -3.82 -1.87 15.17
N ARG A 139 -5.08 -1.89 15.61
CA ARG A 139 -5.42 -2.15 17.02
C ARG A 139 -4.94 -3.51 17.52
N TYR A 140 -5.04 -4.56 16.68
CA TYR A 140 -4.54 -5.89 17.02
C TYR A 140 -3.04 -5.90 17.35
N GLN A 141 -2.24 -5.10 16.67
CA GLN A 141 -0.78 -5.03 16.81
C GLN A 141 -0.31 -4.01 17.87
N LEU A 142 -1.20 -3.13 18.33
CA LEU A 142 -0.87 -1.95 19.13
C LEU A 142 -0.13 -2.31 20.42
N ALA A 143 -0.64 -3.27 21.22
CA ALA A 143 -0.04 -3.67 22.49
C ALA A 143 1.37 -4.25 22.31
N ARG A 144 1.59 -5.04 21.27
CA ARG A 144 2.91 -5.57 20.91
C ARG A 144 3.90 -4.45 20.61
N VAL A 145 3.53 -3.51 19.75
CA VAL A 145 4.38 -2.39 19.35
C VAL A 145 4.70 -1.49 20.55
N ALA A 146 3.68 -1.13 21.33
CA ALA A 146 3.84 -0.32 22.54
C ALA A 146 4.85 -0.97 23.51
N ARG A 147 4.66 -2.24 23.86
CA ARG A 147 5.54 -3.00 24.73
C ARG A 147 6.97 -3.08 24.20
N THR A 148 7.13 -3.38 22.91
CA THR A 148 8.47 -3.56 22.32
C THR A 148 9.25 -2.25 22.24
N ARG A 149 8.55 -1.12 22.10
CA ARG A 149 9.16 0.22 22.05
C ARG A 149 9.26 0.91 23.42
N GLY A 150 8.69 0.33 24.48
CA GLY A 150 8.63 0.98 25.79
C GLY A 150 7.75 2.22 25.82
N LEU A 151 6.76 2.29 24.93
CA LEU A 151 5.75 3.36 24.86
C LEU A 151 4.46 2.93 25.55
N SER A 152 3.66 3.89 25.98
CA SER A 152 2.30 3.60 26.44
C SER A 152 1.38 3.25 25.25
N GLU A 153 0.39 2.39 25.46
CA GLU A 153 -0.61 2.09 24.44
C GLU A 153 -1.38 3.34 23.99
N THR A 154 -1.57 4.30 24.88
CA THR A 154 -2.22 5.57 24.57
C THR A 154 -1.41 6.42 23.60
N GLU A 155 -0.08 6.45 23.74
CA GLU A 155 0.80 7.16 22.79
C GLU A 155 0.76 6.50 21.42
N VAL A 156 0.90 5.16 21.37
CA VAL A 156 0.83 4.42 20.11
C VAL A 156 -0.55 4.57 19.46
N ALA A 157 -1.64 4.56 20.23
CA ALA A 157 -3.00 4.77 19.70
C ALA A 157 -3.18 6.17 19.06
N LYS A 158 -2.54 7.20 19.62
CA LYS A 158 -2.53 8.54 19.00
C LYS A 158 -1.84 8.54 17.64
N LEU A 159 -0.70 7.85 17.52
CA LEU A 159 0.02 7.72 16.24
C LEU A 159 -0.79 6.93 15.21
N VAL A 160 -1.46 5.86 15.63
CA VAL A 160 -2.40 5.12 14.78
C VAL A 160 -3.52 6.02 14.28
N SER A 161 -4.09 6.87 15.17
CA SER A 161 -5.14 7.82 14.78
C SER A 161 -4.64 8.86 13.78
N GLN A 162 -3.41 9.33 13.92
CA GLN A 162 -2.80 10.29 12.99
C GLN A 162 -2.57 9.69 11.60
N ALA A 163 -2.13 8.43 11.54
CA ALA A 163 -1.92 7.70 10.28
C ALA A 163 -3.20 7.07 9.72
N THR A 164 -4.36 7.31 10.33
CA THR A 164 -5.64 6.77 9.88
C THR A 164 -6.32 7.73 8.92
N GLU A 165 -6.49 7.31 7.70
CA GLU A 165 -7.31 8.01 6.71
C GLU A 165 -8.77 7.57 6.82
N GLY A 166 -9.68 8.53 6.81
CA GLY A 166 -11.12 8.30 6.79
C GLY A 166 -11.66 7.96 5.41
N ARG A 167 -12.97 7.79 5.31
CA ARG A 167 -13.68 7.63 4.03
C ARG A 167 -13.57 8.91 3.19
N GLN A 168 -13.35 8.76 1.90
CA GLN A 168 -13.38 9.90 0.97
C GLN A 168 -14.79 10.50 0.95
N PHE A 169 -14.88 11.83 1.11
CA PHE A 169 -16.14 12.56 1.24
C PHE A 169 -17.06 12.03 2.34
N GLY A 170 -16.54 11.28 3.31
CA GLY A 170 -17.31 10.67 4.40
C GLY A 170 -18.12 9.43 4.01
N VAL A 171 -18.19 9.06 2.73
CA VAL A 171 -19.06 7.98 2.22
C VAL A 171 -18.34 6.92 1.38
N LEU A 172 -17.25 7.26 0.70
CA LEU A 172 -16.56 6.35 -0.21
C LEU A 172 -15.39 5.63 0.45
N GLY A 173 -15.27 4.33 0.22
CA GLY A 173 -14.21 3.49 0.76
C GLY A 173 -14.39 3.14 2.24
N GLU A 174 -13.36 2.58 2.82
CA GLU A 174 -13.28 2.24 4.25
C GLU A 174 -12.10 2.98 4.90
N PRO A 175 -12.15 3.26 6.21
CA PRO A 175 -11.01 3.79 6.94
C PRO A 175 -9.81 2.85 6.84
N ARG A 176 -8.62 3.42 6.63
CA ARG A 176 -7.38 2.67 6.44
C ARG A 176 -6.21 3.34 7.16
N VAL A 177 -5.19 2.58 7.46
CA VAL A 177 -3.97 3.07 8.12
C VAL A 177 -2.79 2.80 7.20
N ASN A 178 -2.04 3.83 6.81
CA ASN A 178 -0.82 3.67 6.05
C ASN A 178 0.30 3.17 6.98
N VAL A 179 0.82 1.97 6.69
CA VAL A 179 1.80 1.30 7.56
C VAL A 179 3.16 1.97 7.52
N LEU A 180 3.59 2.45 6.35
CA LEU A 180 4.86 3.15 6.22
C LEU A 180 4.85 4.46 7.01
N GLU A 181 3.83 5.28 6.82
CA GLU A 181 3.67 6.54 7.56
C GLU A 181 3.62 6.31 9.08
N LEU A 182 2.82 5.33 9.52
CA LEU A 182 2.71 4.97 10.93
C LEU A 182 4.06 4.56 11.52
N ASN A 183 4.82 3.74 10.81
CA ASN A 183 6.13 3.31 11.27
C ASN A 183 7.17 4.44 11.25
N LEU A 184 7.07 5.38 10.33
CA LEU A 184 7.90 6.59 10.31
C LEU A 184 7.53 7.56 11.44
N LEU A 185 6.25 7.70 11.79
CA LEU A 185 5.80 8.45 12.98
C LEU A 185 6.40 7.85 14.26
N LEU A 186 6.36 6.52 14.40
CA LEU A 186 6.97 5.80 15.53
C LEU A 186 8.48 6.05 15.65
N ASP A 187 9.16 6.22 14.53
CA ASP A 187 10.61 6.50 14.50
C ASP A 187 10.95 8.00 14.62
N GLY A 188 9.94 8.89 14.74
CA GLY A 188 10.14 10.33 14.72
C GLY A 188 10.68 10.85 13.38
N LYS A 189 10.36 10.15 12.28
CA LYS A 189 10.85 10.46 10.94
C LYS A 189 9.78 11.01 10.00
N TRP A 190 8.58 11.25 10.49
CA TRP A 190 7.44 11.81 9.75
C TRP A 190 7.16 13.25 10.16
#